data_b6b2f80c4a5acda5f655a6d80ffe2095
#
_entry.id   b6b2f80c4a5acda5f655a6d80ffe2095
#
_cell.length_a   1.000
_cell.length_b   1.000
_cell.length_c   1.000
_cell.angle_alpha   90.00
_cell.angle_beta   90.00
_cell.angle_gamma   90.00
#
_symmetry.space_group_name_H-M   'P 1'
#
loop_
_entity.id
_entity.type
_entity.pdbx_description
1 polymer ?
#
loop_
_entity_poly.entity_id
_entity_poly.type
_entity_poly.pdbx_seq_one_letter_code
_entity_poly.pdbx_strand_id
1 'polypeptide(L)'
;MDRLIEFIKSNSFSAAEKLLRKELALSPNNCYLLTQLANVLWNRCKDKEALSYADKAKEVCPVMPLLNYTRGRILWSLEKYEQSIEEWDVILNMTIEEVAENGYGIRWAKSVINDSRYYKADCLYHLFKDKEALALMEEHLSHRGKSIESDFSKKEAVLFYKVLKYSHPRTVAKTSDIGYASESQRNRILKKIDALEDNANKEKLVRYLRVICKRYSKEYYLKTILAETYKTIGDKAGCLTYAKAAFEQEPNDPLVKYDYAVALMFNGLSEDALLQFKELVALGLDYIAFSEHGEGVRWAKKLLRNTQKQIDQIQAN
;
A
#
# COMPACT_ATOMS: atom_id res chain seq x y z
N MET A 1 17.73 33.13 14.83
CA MET A 1 17.80 31.78 14.29
C MET A 1 17.60 30.71 15.37
N ASP A 2 18.27 30.78 16.51
CA ASP A 2 18.20 29.80 17.61
C ASP A 2 16.76 29.60 18.12
N ARG A 3 15.99 30.70 18.26
CA ARG A 3 14.60 30.67 18.70
C ARG A 3 13.65 29.94 17.72
N LEU A 4 13.95 30.00 16.42
CA LEU A 4 13.20 29.26 15.41
C LEU A 4 13.44 27.75 15.55
N ILE A 5 14.71 27.38 15.73
CA ILE A 5 15.10 25.97 15.93
C ILE A 5 14.46 25.42 17.19
N GLU A 6 14.40 26.19 18.26
CA GLU A 6 13.74 25.82 19.52
C GLU A 6 12.23 25.59 19.32
N PHE A 7 11.53 26.46 18.61
CA PHE A 7 10.11 26.31 18.30
C PHE A 7 9.82 25.09 17.42
N ILE A 8 10.68 24.81 16.45
CA ILE A 8 10.54 23.61 15.59
C ILE A 8 10.77 22.34 16.43
N LYS A 9 11.84 22.29 17.23
CA LYS A 9 12.14 21.14 18.08
C LYS A 9 11.06 20.86 19.14
N SER A 10 10.41 21.91 19.65
CA SER A 10 9.32 21.79 20.62
C SER A 10 7.94 21.60 19.99
N ASN A 11 7.85 21.42 18.66
CA ASN A 11 6.61 21.35 17.89
C ASN A 11 5.70 22.59 18.07
N SER A 12 6.27 23.74 18.46
CA SER A 12 5.57 25.02 18.64
C SER A 12 5.35 25.74 17.29
N PHE A 13 4.78 25.02 16.31
CA PHE A 13 4.68 25.46 14.91
C PHE A 13 3.89 26.77 14.74
N SER A 14 2.93 27.10 15.62
CA SER A 14 2.23 28.36 15.58
C SER A 14 3.12 29.57 15.92
N ALA A 15 4.04 29.39 16.88
CA ALA A 15 5.02 30.40 17.25
C ALA A 15 6.10 30.56 16.17
N ALA A 16 6.54 29.42 15.58
CA ALA A 16 7.48 29.40 14.48
C ALA A 16 6.91 30.14 13.25
N GLU A 17 5.64 29.90 12.88
CA GLU A 17 4.98 30.61 11.78
C GLU A 17 4.96 32.11 11.99
N LYS A 18 4.56 32.60 13.19
CA LYS A 18 4.55 34.03 13.50
C LYS A 18 5.93 34.67 13.36
N LEU A 19 6.98 34.00 13.87
CA LEU A 19 8.34 34.46 13.77
C LEU A 19 8.79 34.55 12.29
N LEU A 20 8.58 33.44 11.53
CA LEU A 20 8.98 33.38 10.12
C LEU A 20 8.29 34.43 9.26
N ARG A 21 6.99 34.68 9.48
CA ARG A 21 6.25 35.73 8.76
C ARG A 21 6.81 37.12 9.06
N LYS A 22 7.21 37.39 10.31
CA LYS A 22 7.84 38.64 10.71
C LYS A 22 9.21 38.83 10.02
N GLU A 23 10.03 37.80 10.02
CA GLU A 23 11.36 37.85 9.37
C GLU A 23 11.23 37.97 7.84
N LEU A 24 10.27 37.29 7.22
CA LEU A 24 9.98 37.40 5.79
C LEU A 24 9.47 38.78 5.38
N ALA A 25 8.78 39.51 6.28
CA ALA A 25 8.41 40.89 6.00
C ALA A 25 9.63 41.81 5.83
N LEU A 26 10.74 41.48 6.48
CA LEU A 26 12.01 42.20 6.36
C LEU A 26 12.89 41.70 5.19
N SER A 27 12.71 40.44 4.80
CA SER A 27 13.51 39.78 3.76
C SER A 27 12.63 38.86 2.89
N PRO A 28 11.77 39.41 2.02
CA PRO A 28 10.70 38.67 1.32
C PRO A 28 11.19 37.54 0.41
N ASN A 29 12.41 37.68 -0.12
CA ASN A 29 13.02 36.73 -1.06
C ASN A 29 14.09 35.85 -0.39
N ASN A 30 14.09 35.76 0.94
CA ASN A 30 15.02 34.86 1.62
C ASN A 30 14.56 33.41 1.47
N CYS A 31 15.30 32.67 0.62
CA CYS A 31 14.99 31.30 0.28
C CYS A 31 14.88 30.37 1.51
N TYR A 32 15.81 30.50 2.46
CA TYR A 32 15.78 29.72 3.68
C TYR A 32 14.52 29.97 4.52
N LEU A 33 14.15 31.26 4.73
CA LEU A 33 12.95 31.61 5.49
C LEU A 33 11.67 31.17 4.78
N LEU A 34 11.60 31.27 3.46
CA LEU A 34 10.48 30.77 2.65
C LEU A 34 10.35 29.25 2.81
N THR A 35 11.46 28.52 2.71
CA THR A 35 11.49 27.07 2.87
C THR A 35 11.07 26.65 4.29
N GLN A 36 11.57 27.33 5.31
CA GLN A 36 11.19 27.03 6.70
C GLN A 36 9.71 27.33 6.96
N LEU A 37 9.17 28.40 6.39
CA LEU A 37 7.75 28.71 6.50
C LEU A 37 6.90 27.65 5.79
N ALA A 38 7.30 27.20 4.61
CA ALA A 38 6.65 26.10 3.92
C ALA A 38 6.64 24.81 4.77
N ASN A 39 7.78 24.45 5.37
CA ASN A 39 7.88 23.28 6.25
C ASN A 39 6.98 23.42 7.50
N VAL A 40 6.97 24.58 8.13
CA VAL A 40 6.11 24.85 9.32
C VAL A 40 4.62 24.80 8.95
N LEU A 41 4.23 25.35 7.82
CA LEU A 41 2.85 25.31 7.32
C LEU A 41 2.40 23.89 7.00
N TRP A 42 3.28 23.09 6.38
CA TRP A 42 3.02 21.67 6.13
C TRP A 42 2.79 20.89 7.45
N ASN A 43 3.63 21.09 8.46
CA ASN A 43 3.44 20.49 9.78
C ASN A 43 2.14 20.95 10.48
N ARG A 44 1.52 22.04 10.02
CA ARG A 44 0.21 22.53 10.47
C ARG A 44 -0.95 22.09 9.56
N CYS A 45 -0.72 21.16 8.65
CA CYS A 45 -1.71 20.67 7.68
C CYS A 45 -2.28 21.78 6.77
N LYS A 46 -1.47 22.81 6.47
CA LYS A 46 -1.81 23.91 5.56
C LYS A 46 -1.13 23.70 4.19
N ASP A 47 -1.31 22.54 3.60
CA ASP A 47 -0.51 22.04 2.46
C ASP A 47 -0.54 22.96 1.24
N LYS A 48 -1.70 23.54 0.89
CA LYS A 48 -1.82 24.48 -0.24
C LYS A 48 -1.04 25.77 -0.02
N GLU A 49 -1.11 26.31 1.20
CA GLU A 49 -0.35 27.51 1.57
C GLU A 49 1.15 27.19 1.65
N ALA A 50 1.51 26.03 2.20
CA ALA A 50 2.88 25.53 2.24
C ALA A 50 3.49 25.43 0.84
N LEU A 51 2.74 24.86 -0.13
CA LEU A 51 3.20 24.76 -1.51
C LEU A 51 3.45 26.15 -2.13
N SER A 52 2.58 27.12 -1.89
CA SER A 52 2.78 28.49 -2.40
C SER A 52 4.09 29.11 -1.93
N TYR A 53 4.50 28.90 -0.67
CA TYR A 53 5.79 29.37 -0.16
C TYR A 53 6.97 28.55 -0.67
N ALA A 54 6.79 27.26 -0.84
CA ALA A 54 7.82 26.40 -1.45
C ALA A 54 8.06 26.75 -2.92
N ASP A 55 7.02 27.07 -3.69
CA ASP A 55 7.13 27.51 -5.08
C ASP A 55 7.87 28.87 -5.17
N LYS A 56 7.53 29.85 -4.30
CA LYS A 56 8.30 31.10 -4.22
C LYS A 56 9.77 30.88 -3.87
N ALA A 57 10.05 29.94 -2.96
CA ALA A 57 11.44 29.57 -2.64
C ALA A 57 12.15 28.98 -3.86
N LYS A 58 11.46 28.15 -4.67
CA LYS A 58 11.99 27.51 -5.87
C LYS A 58 12.34 28.51 -6.98
N GLU A 59 11.57 29.59 -7.10
CA GLU A 59 11.87 30.70 -8.02
C GLU A 59 13.17 31.43 -7.64
N VAL A 60 13.46 31.56 -6.35
CA VAL A 60 14.68 32.21 -5.84
C VAL A 60 15.88 31.28 -5.84
N CYS A 61 15.69 30.04 -5.42
CA CYS A 61 16.74 29.01 -5.29
C CYS A 61 16.28 27.72 -5.96
N PRO A 62 16.50 27.55 -7.26
CA PRO A 62 16.00 26.39 -8.01
C PRO A 62 16.48 25.05 -7.48
N VAL A 63 17.68 25.01 -6.89
CA VAL A 63 18.29 23.79 -6.36
C VAL A 63 18.80 24.06 -4.94
N MET A 64 18.09 23.58 -3.95
CA MET A 64 18.50 23.59 -2.54
C MET A 64 17.93 22.32 -1.87
N PRO A 65 18.77 21.41 -1.35
CA PRO A 65 18.33 20.12 -0.82
C PRO A 65 17.20 20.21 0.21
N LEU A 66 17.26 21.18 1.14
CA LEU A 66 16.19 21.39 2.12
C LEU A 66 14.87 21.80 1.46
N LEU A 67 14.91 22.64 0.43
CA LEU A 67 13.73 23.05 -0.31
C LEU A 67 13.15 21.88 -1.10
N ASN A 68 13.98 21.15 -1.84
CA ASN A 68 13.54 19.99 -2.60
C ASN A 68 12.90 18.95 -1.67
N TYR A 69 13.51 18.68 -0.51
CA TYR A 69 12.94 17.78 0.50
C TYR A 69 11.59 18.28 1.03
N THR A 70 11.51 19.56 1.39
CA THR A 70 10.27 20.16 1.90
C THR A 70 9.17 20.16 0.84
N ARG A 71 9.49 20.59 -0.39
CA ARG A 71 8.53 20.66 -1.49
C ARG A 71 8.06 19.27 -1.93
N GLY A 72 8.97 18.30 -1.99
CA GLY A 72 8.64 16.91 -2.29
C GLY A 72 7.61 16.34 -1.31
N ARG A 73 7.79 16.56 0.00
CA ARG A 73 6.84 16.13 1.05
C ARG A 73 5.47 16.81 0.93
N ILE A 74 5.45 18.11 0.62
CA ILE A 74 4.20 18.86 0.41
C ILE A 74 3.45 18.34 -0.82
N LEU A 75 4.15 18.10 -1.92
CA LEU A 75 3.58 17.55 -3.15
C LEU A 75 3.07 16.13 -2.94
N TRP A 76 3.79 15.31 -2.19
CA TRP A 76 3.38 13.97 -1.77
C TRP A 76 2.08 14.02 -0.96
N SER A 77 1.95 14.89 0.04
CA SER A 77 0.73 15.02 0.84
C SER A 77 -0.46 15.59 0.04
N LEU A 78 -0.20 16.29 -1.06
CA LEU A 78 -1.22 16.76 -2.01
C LEU A 78 -1.51 15.75 -3.13
N GLU A 79 -0.98 14.53 -3.05
CA GLU A 79 -1.13 13.46 -4.05
C GLU A 79 -0.64 13.83 -5.46
N LYS A 80 0.27 14.83 -5.55
CA LYS A 80 0.92 15.25 -6.78
C LYS A 80 2.20 14.43 -7.02
N TYR A 81 2.01 13.13 -7.22
CA TYR A 81 3.09 12.14 -7.15
C TYR A 81 4.18 12.35 -8.20
N GLU A 82 3.83 12.67 -9.45
CA GLU A 82 4.81 12.92 -10.51
C GLU A 82 5.70 14.12 -10.16
N GLN A 83 5.11 15.24 -9.72
CA GLN A 83 5.87 16.44 -9.32
C GLN A 83 6.70 16.18 -8.05
N SER A 84 6.20 15.36 -7.14
CA SER A 84 6.94 14.95 -5.96
C SER A 84 8.19 14.13 -6.34
N ILE A 85 8.08 13.21 -7.30
CA ILE A 85 9.19 12.40 -7.82
C ILE A 85 10.29 13.29 -8.40
N GLU A 86 9.94 14.36 -9.13
CA GLU A 86 10.93 15.31 -9.66
C GLU A 86 11.80 15.92 -8.56
N GLU A 87 11.22 16.27 -7.41
CA GLU A 87 11.96 16.79 -6.27
C GLU A 87 12.87 15.74 -5.61
N TRP A 88 12.39 14.49 -5.52
CA TRP A 88 13.20 13.39 -4.99
C TRP A 88 14.36 13.04 -5.93
N ASP A 89 14.15 13.11 -7.24
CA ASP A 89 15.21 12.89 -8.23
C ASP A 89 16.34 13.90 -8.12
N VAL A 90 16.02 15.16 -7.87
CA VAL A 90 17.05 16.19 -7.62
C VAL A 90 17.95 15.79 -6.44
N ILE A 91 17.36 15.33 -5.33
CA ILE A 91 18.13 14.93 -4.14
C ILE A 91 18.92 13.63 -4.39
N LEU A 92 18.30 12.64 -5.04
CA LEU A 92 18.92 11.33 -5.28
C LEU A 92 20.06 11.38 -6.29
N ASN A 93 20.12 12.41 -7.12
CA ASN A 93 21.22 12.66 -8.06
C ASN A 93 22.38 13.46 -7.46
N MET A 94 22.25 13.95 -6.21
CA MET A 94 23.31 14.64 -5.47
C MET A 94 24.18 13.66 -4.69
N THR A 95 25.44 14.01 -4.51
CA THR A 95 26.32 13.33 -3.56
C THR A 95 25.96 13.69 -2.10
N ILE A 96 26.43 12.88 -1.15
CA ILE A 96 26.22 13.17 0.28
C ILE A 96 26.85 14.51 0.67
N GLU A 97 28.00 14.83 0.08
CA GLU A 97 28.75 16.06 0.31
C GLU A 97 27.95 17.29 -0.18
N GLU A 98 27.42 17.24 -1.41
CA GLU A 98 26.60 18.33 -1.97
C GLU A 98 25.34 18.58 -1.14
N VAL A 99 24.68 17.52 -0.65
CA VAL A 99 23.53 17.69 0.25
C VAL A 99 23.95 18.24 1.59
N ALA A 100 25.11 17.82 2.13
CA ALA A 100 25.61 18.23 3.44
C ALA A 100 26.07 19.69 3.47
N GLU A 101 26.66 20.21 2.41
CA GLU A 101 27.15 21.59 2.27
C GLU A 101 26.04 22.63 2.44
N ASN A 102 24.79 22.25 2.19
CA ASN A 102 23.61 23.11 2.37
C ASN A 102 23.15 23.29 3.83
N GLY A 103 23.98 22.95 4.82
CA GLY A 103 23.85 23.52 6.16
C GLY A 103 23.50 22.60 7.31
N TYR A 104 23.24 21.31 7.08
CA TYR A 104 22.81 20.39 8.16
C TYR A 104 23.78 19.22 8.41
N GLY A 105 24.88 19.16 7.64
CA GLY A 105 25.96 18.18 7.80
C GLY A 105 25.64 16.77 7.27
N ILE A 106 26.66 15.91 7.26
CA ILE A 106 26.65 14.57 6.64
C ILE A 106 25.55 13.66 7.21
N ARG A 107 25.27 13.73 8.51
CA ARG A 107 24.25 12.88 9.14
C ARG A 107 22.86 13.20 8.59
N TRP A 108 22.53 14.48 8.48
CA TRP A 108 21.27 14.92 7.89
C TRP A 108 21.19 14.56 6.40
N ALA A 109 22.27 14.78 5.64
CA ALA A 109 22.34 14.43 4.23
C ALA A 109 22.02 12.94 3.99
N LYS A 110 22.63 12.05 4.77
CA LYS A 110 22.35 10.61 4.71
C LYS A 110 20.88 10.29 5.02
N SER A 111 20.30 10.96 6.00
CA SER A 111 18.87 10.79 6.35
C SER A 111 17.97 11.24 5.21
N VAL A 112 18.17 12.45 4.69
CA VAL A 112 17.35 13.03 3.62
C VAL A 112 17.42 12.19 2.33
N ILE A 113 18.64 11.81 1.91
CA ILE A 113 18.82 10.97 0.72
C ILE A 113 18.10 9.61 0.92
N ASN A 114 18.21 9.02 2.09
CA ASN A 114 17.58 7.74 2.34
C ASN A 114 16.05 7.84 2.44
N ASP A 115 15.52 8.89 3.07
CA ASP A 115 14.08 9.13 3.15
C ASP A 115 13.48 9.51 1.79
N SER A 116 14.26 10.20 0.92
CA SER A 116 13.86 10.47 -0.47
C SER A 116 13.61 9.19 -1.27
N ARG A 117 14.37 8.11 -1.02
CA ARG A 117 14.09 6.78 -1.62
C ARG A 117 12.74 6.25 -1.19
N TYR A 118 12.41 6.35 0.09
CA TYR A 118 11.14 5.90 0.62
C TYR A 118 9.97 6.70 0.03
N TYR A 119 10.02 8.03 0.09
CA TYR A 119 8.97 8.89 -0.48
C TYR A 119 8.79 8.67 -1.97
N LYS A 120 9.90 8.54 -2.73
CA LYS A 120 9.82 8.24 -4.17
C LYS A 120 9.20 6.87 -4.43
N ALA A 121 9.57 5.86 -3.63
CA ALA A 121 8.96 4.53 -3.72
C ALA A 121 7.44 4.57 -3.46
N ASP A 122 7.01 5.34 -2.48
CA ASP A 122 5.59 5.52 -2.17
C ASP A 122 4.85 6.23 -3.31
N CYS A 123 5.42 7.30 -3.88
CA CYS A 123 4.87 7.95 -5.07
C CYS A 123 4.74 6.97 -6.25
N LEU A 124 5.79 6.18 -6.52
CA LEU A 124 5.78 5.17 -7.59
C LEU A 124 4.73 4.08 -7.34
N TYR A 125 4.56 3.69 -6.09
CA TYR A 125 3.51 2.76 -5.68
C TYR A 125 2.12 3.31 -6.00
N HIS A 126 1.85 4.56 -5.72
CA HIS A 126 0.59 5.22 -6.09
C HIS A 126 0.40 5.37 -7.61
N LEU A 127 1.49 5.42 -8.37
CA LEU A 127 1.50 5.45 -9.84
C LEU A 127 1.53 4.05 -10.48
N PHE A 128 1.31 2.99 -9.73
CA PHE A 128 1.31 1.58 -10.20
C PHE A 128 2.64 1.12 -10.81
N LYS A 129 3.76 1.71 -10.38
CA LYS A 129 5.13 1.37 -10.77
C LYS A 129 5.81 0.51 -9.70
N ASP A 130 5.18 -0.60 -9.33
CA ASP A 130 5.52 -1.43 -8.17
C ASP A 130 6.96 -1.98 -8.22
N LYS A 131 7.46 -2.34 -9.41
CA LYS A 131 8.85 -2.84 -9.58
C LYS A 131 9.90 -1.78 -9.25
N GLU A 132 9.69 -0.55 -9.72
CA GLU A 132 10.59 0.57 -9.44
C GLU A 132 10.53 0.96 -7.95
N ALA A 133 9.32 0.96 -7.37
CA ALA A 133 9.12 1.19 -5.95
C ALA A 133 9.84 0.14 -5.08
N LEU A 134 9.76 -1.15 -5.46
CA LEU A 134 10.42 -2.24 -4.75
C LEU A 134 11.93 -2.07 -4.74
N ALA A 135 12.55 -1.74 -5.89
CA ALA A 135 13.99 -1.53 -5.98
C ALA A 135 14.46 -0.39 -5.05
N LEU A 136 13.73 0.73 -5.02
CA LEU A 136 14.03 1.85 -4.11
C LEU A 136 13.88 1.49 -2.64
N MET A 137 12.91 0.65 -2.30
CA MET A 137 12.74 0.18 -0.92
C MET A 137 13.83 -0.80 -0.49
N GLU A 138 14.36 -1.61 -1.40
CA GLU A 138 15.55 -2.45 -1.14
C GLU A 138 16.77 -1.58 -0.84
N GLU A 139 17.01 -0.52 -1.63
CA GLU A 139 18.06 0.45 -1.37
C GLU A 139 17.85 1.19 -0.05
N HIS A 140 16.62 1.69 0.22
CA HIS A 140 16.28 2.36 1.48
C HIS A 140 16.63 1.49 2.69
N LEU A 141 16.25 0.22 2.67
CA LEU A 141 16.51 -0.70 3.77
C LEU A 141 18.00 -1.04 3.92
N SER A 142 18.74 -1.16 2.81
CA SER A 142 20.18 -1.44 2.83
C SER A 142 21.01 -0.29 3.42
N HIS A 143 20.59 0.96 3.20
CA HIS A 143 21.27 2.16 3.71
C HIS A 143 20.80 2.57 5.11
N ARG A 144 19.88 1.85 5.72
CA ARG A 144 19.30 2.19 7.01
C ARG A 144 20.19 1.75 8.18
N GLY A 145 21.14 2.59 8.57
CA GLY A 145 22.01 2.39 9.73
C GLY A 145 21.34 2.78 11.08
N LYS A 146 21.93 2.33 12.21
CA LYS A 146 21.44 2.67 13.56
C LYS A 146 21.53 4.17 13.91
N SER A 147 22.37 4.92 13.20
CA SER A 147 22.62 6.35 13.43
C SER A 147 21.95 7.28 12.44
N ILE A 148 21.13 6.76 11.52
CA ILE A 148 20.41 7.56 10.54
C ILE A 148 19.00 7.79 11.06
N GLU A 149 18.65 9.04 11.29
CA GLU A 149 17.28 9.46 11.59
C GLU A 149 16.43 9.31 10.32
N SER A 150 15.16 9.01 10.46
CA SER A 150 14.25 8.84 9.34
C SER A 150 12.85 9.24 9.75
N ASP A 151 12.09 9.81 8.82
CA ASP A 151 10.67 10.13 9.00
C ASP A 151 9.83 8.85 9.23
N PHE A 152 10.36 7.70 8.83
CA PHE A 152 9.68 6.40 8.91
C PHE A 152 10.36 5.48 9.93
N SER A 153 9.59 4.72 10.68
CA SER A 153 10.13 3.66 11.51
C SER A 153 10.66 2.49 10.66
N LYS A 154 11.63 1.73 11.22
CA LYS A 154 12.13 0.53 10.53
C LYS A 154 10.99 -0.48 10.26
N LYS A 155 10.01 -0.55 11.18
CA LYS A 155 8.86 -1.44 11.05
C LYS A 155 7.97 -1.07 9.86
N GLU A 156 7.69 0.22 9.69
CA GLU A 156 6.92 0.74 8.54
C GLU A 156 7.64 0.48 7.23
N ALA A 157 8.94 0.77 7.15
CA ALA A 157 9.73 0.52 5.95
C ALA A 157 9.77 -0.98 5.56
N VAL A 158 9.94 -1.87 6.52
CA VAL A 158 9.91 -3.32 6.28
C VAL A 158 8.51 -3.78 5.87
N LEU A 159 7.46 -3.21 6.46
CA LEU A 159 6.08 -3.52 6.08
C LEU A 159 5.80 -3.11 4.63
N PHE A 160 6.16 -1.89 4.25
CA PHE A 160 5.96 -1.39 2.90
C PHE A 160 6.76 -2.22 1.87
N TYR A 161 8.03 -2.55 2.15
CA TYR A 161 8.82 -3.46 1.33
C TYR A 161 8.14 -4.82 1.12
N LYS A 162 7.56 -5.40 2.18
CA LYS A 162 6.84 -6.68 2.08
C LYS A 162 5.58 -6.57 1.23
N VAL A 163 4.82 -5.49 1.37
CA VAL A 163 3.67 -5.22 0.50
C VAL A 163 4.12 -5.19 -0.96
N LEU A 164 5.14 -4.41 -1.31
CA LEU A 164 5.65 -4.32 -2.67
C LEU A 164 6.18 -5.67 -3.21
N LYS A 165 6.85 -6.44 -2.36
CA LYS A 165 7.47 -7.71 -2.75
C LYS A 165 6.46 -8.83 -3.02
N TYR A 166 5.38 -8.88 -2.24
CA TYR A 166 4.43 -9.99 -2.24
C TYR A 166 3.07 -9.64 -2.84
N SER A 167 2.78 -8.35 -3.08
CA SER A 167 1.59 -7.96 -3.84
C SER A 167 1.76 -8.34 -5.32
N HIS A 168 0.67 -8.76 -5.94
CA HIS A 168 0.66 -8.89 -7.40
C HIS A 168 0.83 -7.50 -8.05
N PRO A 169 1.46 -7.43 -9.25
CA PRO A 169 1.53 -6.18 -9.99
C PRO A 169 0.13 -5.60 -10.15
N ARG A 170 -0.09 -4.45 -9.51
CA ARG A 170 -1.37 -3.74 -9.63
C ARG A 170 -1.48 -3.19 -11.05
N THR A 171 -2.58 -3.49 -11.70
CA THR A 171 -2.92 -2.87 -12.98
C THR A 171 -3.96 -1.79 -12.73
N VAL A 172 -3.82 -0.65 -13.42
CA VAL A 172 -4.91 0.34 -13.47
C VAL A 172 -6.10 -0.39 -14.08
N ALA A 173 -7.11 -0.71 -13.28
CA ALA A 173 -8.34 -1.27 -13.79
C ALA A 173 -8.95 -0.25 -14.73
N LYS A 174 -8.81 -0.48 -16.03
CA LYS A 174 -9.53 0.32 -17.02
C LYS A 174 -11.01 0.10 -16.71
N THR A 175 -11.68 1.15 -16.26
CA THR A 175 -13.12 1.15 -15.92
C THR A 175 -14.04 0.73 -17.08
N SER A 176 -13.48 0.45 -18.25
CA SER A 176 -14.16 -0.05 -19.46
C SER A 176 -14.03 -1.57 -19.66
N ASP A 177 -13.41 -2.32 -18.77
CA ASP A 177 -13.27 -3.77 -18.94
C ASP A 177 -14.61 -4.47 -18.68
N ILE A 178 -15.21 -4.95 -19.76
CA ILE A 178 -16.41 -5.79 -19.72
C ILE A 178 -16.16 -6.97 -18.76
N GLY A 179 -17.02 -7.11 -17.76
CA GLY A 179 -16.95 -8.20 -16.79
C GLY A 179 -16.46 -7.82 -15.39
N TYR A 180 -15.98 -6.59 -15.15
CA TYR A 180 -15.73 -6.05 -13.82
C TYR A 180 -16.88 -5.17 -13.31
N ALA A 181 -17.08 -5.13 -12.01
CA ALA A 181 -18.01 -4.22 -11.35
C ALA A 181 -17.28 -2.92 -10.96
N SER A 182 -17.93 -1.76 -11.14
CA SER A 182 -17.45 -0.51 -10.55
C SER A 182 -17.53 -0.58 -9.01
N GLU A 183 -16.78 0.27 -8.32
CA GLU A 183 -16.77 0.30 -6.85
C GLU A 183 -18.20 0.46 -6.26
N SER A 184 -19.00 1.37 -6.82
CA SER A 184 -20.39 1.54 -6.39
C SER A 184 -21.26 0.31 -6.65
N GLN A 185 -20.98 -0.44 -7.71
CA GLN A 185 -21.65 -1.70 -8.00
C GLN A 185 -21.21 -2.81 -7.03
N ARG A 186 -19.90 -2.93 -6.73
CA ARG A 186 -19.35 -3.86 -5.73
C ARG A 186 -20.01 -3.63 -4.37
N ASN A 187 -20.06 -2.39 -3.90
CA ASN A 187 -20.68 -2.04 -2.62
C ASN A 187 -22.17 -2.41 -2.56
N ARG A 188 -22.90 -2.23 -3.66
CA ARG A 188 -24.30 -2.63 -3.78
C ARG A 188 -24.48 -4.15 -3.78
N ILE A 189 -23.60 -4.86 -4.48
CA ILE A 189 -23.60 -6.33 -4.56
C ILE A 189 -23.35 -6.91 -3.17
N LEU A 190 -22.31 -6.46 -2.47
CA LEU A 190 -21.95 -6.94 -1.13
C LEU A 190 -23.07 -6.70 -0.13
N LYS A 191 -23.65 -5.49 -0.06
CA LYS A 191 -24.83 -5.21 0.78
C LYS A 191 -26.01 -6.13 0.49
N LYS A 192 -26.20 -6.52 -0.77
CA LYS A 192 -27.28 -7.45 -1.14
C LYS A 192 -26.97 -8.89 -0.75
N ILE A 193 -25.70 -9.29 -0.81
CA ILE A 193 -25.23 -10.60 -0.33
C ILE A 193 -25.48 -10.70 1.17
N ASP A 194 -24.99 -9.73 1.96
CA ASP A 194 -25.16 -9.67 3.42
C ASP A 194 -26.65 -9.80 3.80
N ALA A 195 -27.52 -9.00 3.15
CA ALA A 195 -28.97 -9.04 3.40
C ALA A 195 -29.62 -10.38 3.05
N LEU A 196 -29.07 -11.14 2.09
CA LEU A 196 -29.58 -12.48 1.74
C LEU A 196 -29.02 -13.57 2.67
N GLU A 197 -27.81 -13.38 3.20
CA GLU A 197 -27.21 -14.27 4.20
C GLU A 197 -27.95 -14.17 5.54
N ASP A 198 -28.21 -12.95 6.00
CA ASP A 198 -28.95 -12.68 7.26
C ASP A 198 -30.34 -13.29 7.26
N ASN A 199 -31.01 -13.33 6.11
CA ASN A 199 -32.32 -13.92 5.96
C ASN A 199 -32.32 -15.46 5.86
N ALA A 200 -31.18 -16.12 6.01
CA ALA A 200 -30.98 -17.58 5.92
C ALA A 200 -31.55 -18.22 4.63
N ASN A 201 -31.80 -17.44 3.57
CA ASN A 201 -32.36 -17.93 2.32
C ASN A 201 -31.28 -18.24 1.30
N LYS A 202 -30.53 -19.29 1.53
CA LYS A 202 -29.41 -19.72 0.70
C LYS A 202 -29.76 -19.95 -0.78
N GLU A 203 -30.98 -20.44 -1.07
CA GLU A 203 -31.43 -20.63 -2.45
C GLU A 203 -31.59 -19.30 -3.21
N LYS A 204 -32.11 -18.26 -2.55
CA LYS A 204 -32.19 -16.92 -3.13
C LYS A 204 -30.82 -16.35 -3.36
N LEU A 205 -29.89 -16.56 -2.42
CA LEU A 205 -28.50 -16.14 -2.55
C LEU A 205 -27.83 -16.82 -3.75
N VAL A 206 -27.97 -18.15 -3.91
CA VAL A 206 -27.43 -18.88 -5.06
C VAL A 206 -27.99 -18.31 -6.37
N ARG A 207 -29.32 -18.10 -6.48
CA ARG A 207 -29.92 -17.51 -7.67
C ARG A 207 -29.36 -16.14 -8.01
N TYR A 208 -29.24 -15.28 -7.00
CA TYR A 208 -28.68 -13.95 -7.15
C TYR A 208 -27.22 -14.02 -7.61
N LEU A 209 -26.36 -14.77 -6.91
CA LEU A 209 -24.94 -14.91 -7.23
C LEU A 209 -24.70 -15.48 -8.63
N ARG A 210 -25.48 -16.48 -9.07
CA ARG A 210 -25.38 -17.01 -10.44
C ARG A 210 -25.57 -15.93 -11.51
N VAL A 211 -26.55 -15.05 -11.32
CA VAL A 211 -26.81 -13.94 -12.24
C VAL A 211 -25.66 -12.94 -12.22
N ILE A 212 -25.19 -12.58 -11.02
CA ILE A 212 -24.13 -11.60 -10.85
C ILE A 212 -22.77 -12.13 -11.36
N CYS A 213 -22.44 -13.39 -11.11
CA CYS A 213 -21.21 -14.02 -11.65
C CYS A 213 -21.20 -14.06 -13.21
N LYS A 214 -22.35 -14.21 -13.85
CA LYS A 214 -22.43 -14.11 -15.32
C LYS A 214 -22.21 -12.68 -15.80
N ARG A 215 -22.79 -11.69 -15.11
CA ARG A 215 -22.69 -10.27 -15.45
C ARG A 215 -21.29 -9.72 -15.21
N TYR A 216 -20.67 -10.10 -14.09
CA TYR A 216 -19.35 -9.66 -13.68
C TYR A 216 -18.40 -10.87 -13.63
N SER A 217 -18.17 -11.44 -14.82
CA SER A 217 -17.47 -12.73 -14.96
C SER A 217 -16.00 -12.69 -14.54
N LYS A 218 -15.40 -11.51 -14.47
CA LYS A 218 -14.02 -11.30 -14.02
C LYS A 218 -13.90 -11.04 -12.53
N GLU A 219 -15.01 -10.93 -11.79
CA GLU A 219 -15.01 -10.78 -10.33
C GLU A 219 -14.93 -12.18 -9.67
N TYR A 220 -13.73 -12.69 -9.49
CA TYR A 220 -13.51 -14.04 -8.96
C TYR A 220 -14.06 -14.23 -7.55
N TYR A 221 -14.01 -13.19 -6.69
CA TYR A 221 -14.53 -13.25 -5.33
C TYR A 221 -16.03 -13.60 -5.27
N LEU A 222 -16.82 -13.24 -6.29
CA LEU A 222 -18.23 -13.64 -6.38
C LEU A 222 -18.37 -15.15 -6.60
N LYS A 223 -17.40 -15.75 -7.28
CA LYS A 223 -17.37 -17.20 -7.49
C LYS A 223 -16.96 -17.93 -6.21
N THR A 224 -16.03 -17.37 -5.40
CA THR A 224 -15.69 -17.96 -4.10
C THR A 224 -16.90 -17.94 -3.15
N ILE A 225 -17.63 -16.82 -3.07
CA ILE A 225 -18.86 -16.73 -2.26
C ILE A 225 -19.92 -17.73 -2.76
N LEU A 226 -20.08 -17.87 -4.08
CA LEU A 226 -21.04 -18.81 -4.64
C LEU A 226 -20.63 -20.27 -4.37
N ALA A 227 -19.34 -20.61 -4.45
CA ALA A 227 -18.84 -21.94 -4.11
C ALA A 227 -19.08 -22.28 -2.64
N GLU A 228 -18.82 -21.35 -1.72
CA GLU A 228 -19.09 -21.53 -0.29
C GLU A 228 -20.59 -21.66 -0.03
N THR A 229 -21.43 -20.89 -0.73
CA THR A 229 -22.89 -21.02 -0.62
C THR A 229 -23.36 -22.40 -1.08
N TYR A 230 -22.84 -22.93 -2.19
CA TYR A 230 -23.14 -24.29 -2.64
C TYR A 230 -22.67 -25.35 -1.64
N LYS A 231 -21.51 -25.17 -1.01
CA LYS A 231 -21.03 -26.06 0.05
C LYS A 231 -22.00 -26.09 1.23
N THR A 232 -22.50 -24.92 1.66
CA THR A 232 -23.44 -24.84 2.80
C THR A 232 -24.79 -25.48 2.55
N ILE A 233 -25.25 -25.57 1.29
CA ILE A 233 -26.48 -26.28 0.91
C ILE A 233 -26.23 -27.73 0.48
N GLY A 234 -24.99 -28.22 0.54
CA GLY A 234 -24.65 -29.61 0.23
C GLY A 234 -24.47 -29.92 -1.26
N ASP A 235 -24.53 -28.91 -2.15
CA ASP A 235 -24.29 -29.09 -3.60
C ASP A 235 -22.78 -29.19 -3.89
N LYS A 236 -22.29 -30.44 -3.93
CA LYS A 236 -20.89 -30.74 -4.19
C LYS A 236 -20.42 -30.27 -5.57
N ALA A 237 -21.22 -30.54 -6.61
CA ALA A 237 -20.87 -30.21 -7.99
C ALA A 237 -20.82 -28.68 -8.20
N GLY A 238 -21.79 -27.95 -7.68
CA GLY A 238 -21.79 -26.49 -7.73
C GLY A 238 -20.60 -25.88 -6.98
N CYS A 239 -20.32 -26.39 -5.77
CA CYS A 239 -19.15 -25.95 -5.00
C CYS A 239 -17.86 -26.11 -5.79
N LEU A 240 -17.55 -27.29 -6.34
CA LEU A 240 -16.33 -27.54 -7.08
C LEU A 240 -16.22 -26.70 -8.34
N THR A 241 -17.34 -26.58 -9.09
CA THR A 241 -17.37 -25.83 -10.34
C THR A 241 -16.96 -24.36 -10.15
N TYR A 242 -17.55 -23.70 -9.14
CA TYR A 242 -17.28 -22.28 -8.92
C TYR A 242 -15.97 -22.02 -8.18
N ALA A 243 -15.54 -22.91 -7.28
CA ALA A 243 -14.22 -22.82 -6.63
C ALA A 243 -13.10 -22.99 -7.67
N LYS A 244 -13.21 -23.96 -8.60
CA LYS A 244 -12.29 -24.15 -9.70
C LYS A 244 -12.25 -22.93 -10.62
N ALA A 245 -13.40 -22.36 -10.98
CA ALA A 245 -13.48 -21.19 -11.84
C ALA A 245 -12.92 -19.93 -11.17
N ALA A 246 -12.94 -19.80 -9.85
CA ALA A 246 -12.25 -18.74 -9.12
C ALA A 246 -10.73 -18.97 -9.13
N PHE A 247 -10.30 -20.21 -8.86
CA PHE A 247 -8.89 -20.59 -8.85
C PHE A 247 -8.21 -20.43 -10.23
N GLU A 248 -8.91 -20.76 -11.32
CA GLU A 248 -8.39 -20.54 -12.67
C GLU A 248 -8.18 -19.05 -13.00
N GLN A 249 -8.92 -18.15 -12.36
CA GLN A 249 -8.74 -16.70 -12.52
C GLN A 249 -7.60 -16.15 -11.64
N GLU A 250 -7.53 -16.59 -10.39
CA GLU A 250 -6.55 -16.10 -9.41
C GLU A 250 -5.84 -17.28 -8.70
N PRO A 251 -4.99 -18.03 -9.43
CA PRO A 251 -4.33 -19.23 -8.89
C PRO A 251 -3.30 -18.92 -7.79
N ASN A 252 -2.86 -17.68 -7.71
CA ASN A 252 -1.87 -17.22 -6.73
C ASN A 252 -2.47 -16.57 -5.48
N ASP A 253 -3.79 -16.34 -5.45
CA ASP A 253 -4.47 -15.85 -4.25
C ASP A 253 -4.53 -16.96 -3.18
N PRO A 254 -3.95 -16.74 -1.98
CA PRO A 254 -3.92 -17.76 -0.93
C PRO A 254 -5.30 -18.21 -0.46
N LEU A 255 -6.28 -17.31 -0.41
CA LEU A 255 -7.63 -17.62 0.02
C LEU A 255 -8.36 -18.45 -1.04
N VAL A 256 -8.26 -18.04 -2.30
CA VAL A 256 -8.85 -18.77 -3.43
C VAL A 256 -8.27 -20.19 -3.53
N LYS A 257 -6.95 -20.33 -3.35
CA LYS A 257 -6.28 -21.65 -3.32
C LYS A 257 -6.79 -22.51 -2.17
N TYR A 258 -6.95 -21.93 -0.98
CA TYR A 258 -7.54 -22.61 0.18
C TYR A 258 -8.97 -23.08 -0.09
N ASP A 259 -9.83 -22.19 -0.61
CA ASP A 259 -11.23 -22.48 -0.90
C ASP A 259 -11.38 -23.58 -1.97
N TYR A 260 -10.52 -23.55 -2.99
CA TYR A 260 -10.47 -24.60 -4.01
C TYR A 260 -10.05 -25.96 -3.41
N ALA A 261 -9.02 -25.99 -2.57
CA ALA A 261 -8.62 -27.22 -1.87
C ALA A 261 -9.75 -27.77 -0.97
N VAL A 262 -10.46 -26.90 -0.26
CA VAL A 262 -11.64 -27.29 0.55
C VAL A 262 -12.76 -27.86 -0.35
N ALA A 263 -13.00 -27.26 -1.52
CA ALA A 263 -13.99 -27.77 -2.47
C ALA A 263 -13.62 -29.14 -3.04
N LEU A 264 -12.34 -29.37 -3.33
CA LEU A 264 -11.83 -30.69 -3.73
C LEU A 264 -12.06 -31.73 -2.63
N MET A 265 -11.71 -31.41 -1.39
CA MET A 265 -11.92 -32.29 -0.24
C MET A 265 -13.40 -32.60 -0.02
N PHE A 266 -14.27 -31.60 -0.13
CA PHE A 266 -15.74 -31.77 -0.01
C PHE A 266 -16.31 -32.71 -1.07
N ASN A 267 -15.66 -32.79 -2.25
CA ASN A 267 -16.00 -33.70 -3.33
C ASN A 267 -15.33 -35.07 -3.22
N GLY A 268 -14.51 -35.34 -2.20
CA GLY A 268 -13.82 -36.62 -2.01
C GLY A 268 -12.51 -36.74 -2.82
N LEU A 269 -12.02 -35.64 -3.42
CA LEU A 269 -10.77 -35.57 -4.18
C LEU A 269 -9.61 -35.23 -3.24
N SER A 270 -9.32 -36.14 -2.30
CA SER A 270 -8.41 -35.88 -1.18
C SER A 270 -6.95 -35.70 -1.62
N GLU A 271 -6.49 -36.41 -2.64
CA GLU A 271 -5.11 -36.27 -3.15
C GLU A 271 -4.88 -34.92 -3.79
N ASP A 272 -5.82 -34.45 -4.64
CA ASP A 272 -5.76 -33.14 -5.28
C ASP A 272 -5.85 -32.03 -4.22
N ALA A 273 -6.72 -32.19 -3.23
CA ALA A 273 -6.85 -31.24 -2.11
C ALA A 273 -5.52 -31.15 -1.32
N LEU A 274 -4.89 -32.27 -1.03
CA LEU A 274 -3.62 -32.35 -0.31
C LEU A 274 -2.51 -31.63 -1.08
N LEU A 275 -2.47 -31.76 -2.40
CA LEU A 275 -1.52 -31.05 -3.25
C LEU A 275 -1.71 -29.53 -3.11
N GLN A 276 -2.94 -29.02 -3.26
CA GLN A 276 -3.23 -27.59 -3.16
C GLN A 276 -2.92 -27.03 -1.76
N PHE A 277 -3.22 -27.78 -0.70
CA PHE A 277 -2.86 -27.36 0.66
C PHE A 277 -1.35 -27.30 0.90
N LYS A 278 -0.58 -28.27 0.37
CA LYS A 278 0.89 -28.24 0.45
C LYS A 278 1.49 -27.07 -0.31
N GLU A 279 0.99 -26.79 -1.51
CA GLU A 279 1.40 -25.62 -2.29
C GLU A 279 1.10 -24.32 -1.55
N LEU A 280 -0.07 -24.21 -0.87
CA LEU A 280 -0.42 -23.05 -0.08
C LEU A 280 0.55 -22.84 1.10
N VAL A 281 0.92 -23.92 1.80
CA VAL A 281 1.92 -23.86 2.88
C VAL A 281 3.30 -23.43 2.34
N ALA A 282 3.67 -23.90 1.15
CA ALA A 282 4.94 -23.57 0.51
C ALA A 282 5.06 -22.08 0.12
N LEU A 283 3.95 -21.34 -0.04
CA LEU A 283 3.98 -19.89 -0.27
C LEU A 283 4.63 -19.14 0.91
N GLY A 284 4.52 -19.65 2.11
CA GLY A 284 5.10 -19.07 3.31
C GLY A 284 4.30 -17.91 3.91
N LEU A 285 4.60 -17.62 5.16
CA LEU A 285 3.84 -16.66 5.97
C LEU A 285 3.83 -15.24 5.38
N ASP A 286 4.98 -14.77 4.92
CA ASP A 286 5.12 -13.39 4.44
C ASP A 286 4.36 -13.18 3.12
N TYR A 287 4.43 -14.12 2.18
CA TYR A 287 3.64 -14.05 0.95
C TYR A 287 2.15 -14.00 1.26
N ILE A 288 1.64 -14.92 2.09
CA ILE A 288 0.23 -14.99 2.45
C ILE A 288 -0.23 -13.71 3.17
N ALA A 289 0.62 -13.14 4.05
CA ALA A 289 0.28 -11.95 4.83
C ALA A 289 0.19 -10.67 4.00
N PHE A 290 0.99 -10.55 2.95
CA PHE A 290 1.23 -9.30 2.21
C PHE A 290 0.91 -9.40 0.72
N SER A 291 0.35 -10.51 0.24
CA SER A 291 -0.24 -10.60 -1.10
C SER A 291 -1.39 -9.60 -1.25
N GLU A 292 -1.82 -9.33 -2.46
CA GLU A 292 -2.85 -8.33 -2.79
C GLU A 292 -4.13 -8.44 -1.94
N HIS A 293 -4.49 -9.67 -1.55
CA HIS A 293 -5.65 -9.96 -0.70
C HIS A 293 -5.26 -10.41 0.70
N GLY A 294 -3.99 -10.21 1.08
CA GLY A 294 -3.49 -10.57 2.39
C GLY A 294 -3.97 -9.60 3.48
N GLU A 295 -4.61 -10.14 4.50
CA GLU A 295 -5.12 -9.37 5.66
C GLU A 295 -4.09 -9.26 6.80
N GLY A 296 -2.80 -9.39 6.47
CA GLY A 296 -1.70 -9.27 7.41
C GLY A 296 -1.33 -10.56 8.15
N VAL A 297 -0.29 -10.47 8.98
CA VAL A 297 0.37 -11.63 9.61
C VAL A 297 -0.56 -12.47 10.50
N ARG A 298 -1.50 -11.82 11.22
CA ARG A 298 -2.43 -12.54 12.11
C ARG A 298 -3.38 -13.45 11.32
N TRP A 299 -3.91 -12.92 10.24
CA TRP A 299 -4.78 -13.67 9.32
C TRP A 299 -4.01 -14.80 8.63
N ALA A 300 -2.83 -14.52 8.09
CA ALA A 300 -1.98 -15.52 7.44
C ALA A 300 -1.62 -16.69 8.36
N LYS A 301 -1.29 -16.42 9.63
CA LYS A 301 -1.07 -17.45 10.65
C LYS A 301 -2.31 -18.31 10.89
N LYS A 302 -3.52 -17.70 10.87
CA LYS A 302 -4.78 -18.43 11.02
C LYS A 302 -5.04 -19.33 9.81
N LEU A 303 -4.83 -18.79 8.59
CA LEU A 303 -5.00 -19.55 7.34
C LEU A 303 -4.04 -20.77 7.30
N LEU A 304 -2.75 -20.56 7.56
CA LEU A 304 -1.76 -21.63 7.60
C LEU A 304 -2.09 -22.70 8.66
N ARG A 305 -2.55 -22.31 9.83
CA ARG A 305 -2.97 -23.25 10.87
C ARG A 305 -4.18 -24.09 10.44
N ASN A 306 -5.16 -23.46 9.79
CA ASN A 306 -6.31 -24.19 9.26
C ASN A 306 -5.88 -25.14 8.13
N THR A 307 -4.99 -24.68 7.24
CA THR A 307 -4.44 -25.50 6.16
C THR A 307 -3.73 -26.74 6.72
N GLN A 308 -2.89 -26.57 7.75
CA GLN A 308 -2.18 -27.70 8.37
C GLN A 308 -3.17 -28.71 8.97
N LYS A 309 -4.23 -28.25 9.65
CA LYS A 309 -5.27 -29.15 10.15
C LYS A 309 -5.94 -29.98 9.06
N GLN A 310 -6.19 -29.39 7.88
CA GLN A 310 -6.77 -30.12 6.75
C GLN A 310 -5.78 -31.17 6.21
N ILE A 311 -4.50 -30.82 6.11
CA ILE A 311 -3.44 -31.77 5.71
C ILE A 311 -3.42 -32.96 6.67
N ASP A 312 -3.37 -32.70 7.99
CA ASP A 312 -3.32 -33.73 9.01
C ASP A 312 -4.55 -34.65 8.95
N GLN A 313 -5.75 -34.09 8.71
CA GLN A 313 -6.99 -34.86 8.55
C GLN A 313 -6.96 -35.78 7.31
N ILE A 314 -6.45 -35.31 6.18
CA ILE A 314 -6.36 -36.11 4.95
C ILE A 314 -5.34 -37.25 5.13
N GLN A 315 -4.25 -37.01 5.83
CA GLN A 315 -3.18 -38.00 6.05
C GLN A 315 -3.54 -39.04 7.10
N ALA A 316 -4.51 -38.76 7.98
CA ALA A 316 -4.98 -39.68 9.02
C ALA A 316 -6.07 -40.66 8.54
N ASN A 317 -6.69 -40.41 7.39
CA ASN A 317 -7.71 -41.23 6.75
C ASN A 317 -7.16 -42.04 5.59
#